data_5f10cebe8a3bf8862901bd6cbcfd6a90
#
_entry.id   5f10cebe8a3bf8862901bd6cbcfd6a90
#
_cell.length_a   1.000
_cell.length_b   1.000
_cell.length_c   1.000
_cell.angle_alpha   90.00
_cell.angle_beta   90.00
_cell.angle_gamma   90.00
#
_symmetry.space_group_name_H-M   'P 1'
#
loop_
_entity.id
_entity.type
_entity.pdbx_description
1 polymer ?
#
loop_
_entity_poly.entity_id
_entity_poly.type
_entity_poly.pdbx_seq_one_letter_code
_entity_poly.pdbx_strand_id
1 'polypeptide(L)'
;MQSIGSMKVSALLGIILLLCGCGETPPPCQKVAQSPLAPSAGCLVVTDRGILLVRDWTGSVALPGGSVQRGELSRCAAEREVFEETGLAAVAGDPARRFENGFQLFWCEVDASAVPKINRPFEIRQILWWQPAEARHIEWRYPRQGDQIQALIAERP
;
A
#
# COMPACT_ATOMS: atom_id res chain seq x y z
N MET A 1 -33.28 45.96 51.22
CA MET A 1 -32.44 46.31 50.08
C MET A 1 -31.38 45.24 49.95
N GLN A 2 -31.58 44.28 49.08
CA GLN A 2 -30.64 43.19 48.83
C GLN A 2 -30.09 43.32 47.42
N SER A 3 -28.77 43.38 47.35
CA SER A 3 -28.01 43.53 46.08
C SER A 3 -27.86 42.15 45.39
N ILE A 4 -28.32 42.08 44.16
CA ILE A 4 -28.21 40.88 43.35
C ILE A 4 -26.86 40.92 42.63
N GLY A 5 -25.99 39.96 43.05
CA GLY A 5 -24.68 39.80 42.42
C GLY A 5 -24.78 39.20 41.00
N SER A 6 -24.23 39.89 40.05
CA SER A 6 -24.13 39.43 38.61
C SER A 6 -23.09 38.37 38.48
N MET A 7 -23.53 37.14 38.16
CA MET A 7 -22.67 36.01 37.77
C MET A 7 -22.23 36.16 36.30
N LYS A 8 -20.96 36.41 36.10
CA LYS A 8 -20.35 36.38 34.76
C LYS A 8 -20.10 34.93 34.36
N VAL A 9 -20.87 34.43 33.39
CA VAL A 9 -20.65 33.14 32.75
C VAL A 9 -19.55 33.34 31.68
N SER A 10 -18.34 32.87 31.99
CA SER A 10 -17.25 32.80 31.02
C SER A 10 -17.48 31.60 30.09
N ALA A 11 -17.88 31.87 28.86
CA ALA A 11 -17.96 30.85 27.82
C ALA A 11 -16.53 30.48 27.37
N LEU A 12 -16.05 29.33 27.76
CA LEU A 12 -14.83 28.71 27.20
C LEU A 12 -15.17 28.20 25.78
N LEU A 13 -14.75 28.96 24.78
CA LEU A 13 -14.81 28.55 23.38
C LEU A 13 -13.71 27.51 23.14
N GLY A 14 -14.06 26.23 23.20
CA GLY A 14 -13.17 25.13 22.87
C GLY A 14 -12.89 25.13 21.37
N ILE A 15 -11.67 25.51 20.99
CA ILE A 15 -11.17 25.36 19.61
C ILE A 15 -10.92 23.87 19.37
N ILE A 16 -11.85 23.21 18.68
CA ILE A 16 -11.64 21.88 18.15
C ILE A 16 -10.73 22.05 16.93
N LEU A 17 -9.43 21.79 17.11
CA LEU A 17 -8.50 21.62 15.99
C LEU A 17 -8.88 20.31 15.26
N LEU A 18 -9.62 20.43 14.17
CA LEU A 18 -9.75 19.37 13.18
C LEU A 18 -8.39 19.20 12.52
N LEU A 19 -7.62 18.21 12.98
CA LEU A 19 -6.45 17.71 12.27
C LEU A 19 -6.97 16.99 11.01
N CYS A 20 -7.21 17.75 9.94
CA CYS A 20 -7.31 17.19 8.60
C CYS A 20 -5.94 16.60 8.28
N GLY A 21 -5.78 15.30 8.48
CA GLY A 21 -4.67 14.55 7.93
C GLY A 21 -4.77 14.64 6.42
N CYS A 22 -3.99 15.53 5.80
CA CYS A 22 -3.81 15.59 4.35
C CYS A 22 -2.96 14.39 3.91
N GLY A 23 -3.52 13.17 3.97
CA GLY A 23 -3.03 12.03 3.21
C GLY A 23 -3.53 12.17 1.77
N GLU A 24 -2.65 12.04 0.79
CA GLU A 24 -3.08 11.96 -0.60
C GLU A 24 -4.02 10.77 -0.75
N THR A 25 -5.15 10.96 -1.46
CA THR A 25 -6.10 9.87 -1.71
C THR A 25 -5.64 9.03 -2.90
N PRO A 26 -5.76 7.69 -2.83
CA PRO A 26 -5.46 6.83 -3.96
C PRO A 26 -6.27 7.22 -5.19
N PRO A 27 -5.72 7.08 -6.40
CA PRO A 27 -6.50 7.22 -7.62
C PRO A 27 -7.71 6.28 -7.63
N PRO A 28 -8.82 6.65 -8.29
CA PRO A 28 -9.97 5.78 -8.37
C PRO A 28 -9.63 4.51 -9.14
N CYS A 29 -9.85 3.36 -8.52
CA CYS A 29 -9.68 2.07 -9.15
C CYS A 29 -10.70 1.85 -10.25
N GLN A 30 -10.26 1.34 -11.39
CA GLN A 30 -11.15 0.92 -12.47
C GLN A 30 -11.92 -0.33 -12.03
N LYS A 31 -13.23 -0.18 -11.81
CA LYS A 31 -14.11 -1.31 -11.47
C LYS A 31 -14.30 -2.19 -12.69
N VAL A 32 -13.54 -3.27 -12.78
CA VAL A 32 -13.85 -4.36 -13.73
C VAL A 32 -14.74 -5.37 -13.06
N ALA A 33 -15.65 -5.95 -13.84
CA ALA A 33 -16.73 -6.80 -13.33
C ALA A 33 -16.26 -8.06 -12.59
N GLN A 34 -15.02 -8.49 -12.76
CA GLN A 34 -14.49 -9.70 -12.14
C GLN A 34 -13.17 -9.41 -11.43
N SER A 35 -13.20 -9.57 -10.12
CA SER A 35 -12.00 -9.55 -9.27
C SER A 35 -12.09 -10.73 -8.30
N PRO A 36 -11.03 -11.55 -8.15
CA PRO A 36 -11.04 -12.66 -7.20
C PRO A 36 -11.36 -12.16 -5.78
N LEU A 37 -12.20 -12.90 -5.07
CA LEU A 37 -12.39 -12.65 -3.64
C LEU A 37 -11.13 -13.06 -2.88
N ALA A 38 -10.57 -12.16 -2.11
CA ALA A 38 -9.36 -12.41 -1.34
C ALA A 38 -9.36 -11.61 -0.03
N PRO A 39 -8.78 -12.13 1.06
CA PRO A 39 -8.66 -11.41 2.32
C PRO A 39 -7.60 -10.31 2.26
N SER A 40 -6.62 -10.46 1.37
CA SER A 40 -5.53 -9.53 1.14
C SER A 40 -5.06 -9.58 -0.31
N ALA A 41 -4.49 -8.49 -0.80
CA ALA A 41 -4.02 -8.40 -2.17
C ALA A 41 -2.80 -7.48 -2.29
N GLY A 42 -2.03 -7.65 -3.35
CA GLY A 42 -0.87 -6.82 -3.64
C GLY A 42 -0.45 -6.88 -5.09
N CYS A 43 0.58 -6.13 -5.40
CA CYS A 43 1.10 -5.91 -6.75
C CYS A 43 2.51 -6.46 -6.93
N LEU A 44 2.73 -7.17 -8.04
CA LEU A 44 4.05 -7.41 -8.60
C LEU A 44 4.27 -6.39 -9.71
N VAL A 45 5.04 -5.36 -9.40
CA VAL A 45 5.46 -4.31 -10.33
C VAL A 45 6.88 -4.58 -10.77
N VAL A 46 7.08 -4.75 -12.07
CA VAL A 46 8.40 -4.99 -12.70
C VAL A 46 8.65 -3.90 -13.73
N THR A 47 9.76 -3.19 -13.59
CA THR A 47 10.20 -2.14 -14.50
C THR A 47 11.68 -2.35 -14.86
N ASP A 48 12.24 -1.48 -15.69
CA ASP A 48 13.69 -1.41 -15.97
C ASP A 48 14.54 -1.13 -14.72
N ARG A 49 13.94 -0.45 -13.69
CA ARG A 49 14.57 -0.22 -12.40
C ARG A 49 14.65 -1.47 -11.53
N GLY A 50 13.86 -2.51 -11.86
CA GLY A 50 13.74 -3.75 -11.09
C GLY A 50 12.33 -3.99 -10.58
N ILE A 51 12.21 -4.76 -9.51
CA ILE A 51 10.98 -5.15 -8.86
C ILE A 51 10.72 -4.22 -7.68
N LEU A 52 9.52 -3.62 -7.62
CA LEU A 52 9.12 -2.74 -6.53
C LEU A 52 8.91 -3.55 -5.24
N LEU A 53 9.62 -3.18 -4.21
CA LEU A 53 9.50 -3.76 -2.88
C LEU A 53 9.38 -2.66 -1.82
N VAL A 54 8.81 -3.01 -0.69
CA VAL A 54 8.74 -2.17 0.50
C VAL A 54 9.43 -2.84 1.67
N ARG A 55 10.08 -2.05 2.52
CA ARG A 55 10.69 -2.49 3.77
C ARG A 55 10.00 -1.83 4.94
N ASP A 56 9.58 -2.62 5.91
CA ASP A 56 9.00 -2.13 7.16
C ASP A 56 10.06 -1.74 8.20
N TRP A 57 9.60 -1.31 9.36
CA TRP A 57 10.47 -0.91 10.47
C TRP A 57 11.14 -2.08 11.18
N THR A 58 10.70 -3.32 10.97
CA THR A 58 11.40 -4.53 11.46
C THR A 58 12.60 -4.88 10.60
N GLY A 59 12.72 -4.28 9.40
CA GLY A 59 13.73 -4.59 8.39
C GLY A 59 13.26 -5.58 7.34
N SER A 60 12.07 -6.16 7.54
CA SER A 60 11.50 -7.15 6.62
C SER A 60 11.04 -6.52 5.33
N VAL A 61 11.26 -7.22 4.23
CA VAL A 61 10.96 -6.78 2.87
C VAL A 61 9.84 -7.63 2.27
N ALA A 62 8.93 -6.99 1.55
CA ALA A 62 7.83 -7.65 0.84
C ALA A 62 7.45 -6.90 -0.44
N LEU A 63 6.63 -7.55 -1.27
CA LEU A 63 5.85 -6.86 -2.29
C LEU A 63 4.85 -5.91 -1.62
N PRO A 64 4.56 -4.74 -2.22
CA PRO A 64 3.53 -3.85 -1.71
C PRO A 64 2.16 -4.54 -1.74
N GLY A 65 1.40 -4.38 -0.66
CA GLY A 65 0.09 -4.99 -0.51
C GLY A 65 -0.38 -5.10 0.92
N GLY A 66 -1.68 -5.33 1.08
CA GLY A 66 -2.32 -5.40 2.39
C GLY A 66 -3.73 -5.97 2.36
N SER A 67 -4.52 -5.65 3.37
CA SER A 67 -5.85 -6.20 3.56
C SER A 67 -6.88 -5.61 2.60
N VAL A 68 -7.74 -6.47 2.07
CA VAL A 68 -8.92 -6.05 1.30
C VAL A 68 -9.98 -5.53 2.26
N GLN A 69 -10.44 -4.30 2.06
CA GLN A 69 -11.46 -3.68 2.90
C GLN A 69 -12.85 -4.23 2.60
N ARG A 70 -13.78 -4.01 3.51
CA ARG A 70 -15.16 -4.47 3.33
C ARG A 70 -15.79 -3.85 2.09
N GLY A 71 -16.22 -4.67 1.14
CA GLY A 71 -16.84 -4.23 -0.12
C GLY A 71 -15.84 -3.74 -1.19
N GLU A 72 -14.55 -3.83 -0.91
CA GLU A 72 -13.49 -3.52 -1.86
C GLU A 72 -13.19 -4.72 -2.75
N LEU A 73 -12.88 -4.47 -4.02
CA LEU A 73 -12.36 -5.50 -4.92
C LEU A 73 -10.89 -5.74 -4.62
N SER A 74 -10.43 -6.98 -4.66
CA SER A 74 -9.03 -7.33 -4.35
C SER A 74 -8.02 -6.61 -5.25
N ARG A 75 -8.36 -6.37 -6.52
CA ARG A 75 -7.51 -5.56 -7.40
C ARG A 75 -7.41 -4.10 -6.96
N CYS A 76 -8.53 -3.52 -6.50
CA CYS A 76 -8.55 -2.14 -5.99
C CYS A 76 -7.75 -2.02 -4.69
N ALA A 77 -7.81 -3.06 -3.84
CA ALA A 77 -6.97 -3.13 -2.66
C ALA A 77 -5.47 -3.16 -3.04
N ALA A 78 -5.10 -3.96 -4.05
CA ALA A 78 -3.72 -4.02 -4.52
C ALA A 78 -3.22 -2.65 -5.02
N GLU A 79 -4.02 -1.95 -5.84
CA GLU A 79 -3.70 -0.59 -6.34
C GLU A 79 -3.60 0.43 -5.19
N ARG A 80 -4.56 0.40 -4.26
CA ARG A 80 -4.59 1.28 -3.09
C ARG A 80 -3.36 1.09 -2.21
N GLU A 81 -2.99 -0.15 -1.91
CA GLU A 81 -1.83 -0.46 -1.07
C GLU A 81 -0.53 0.02 -1.72
N VAL A 82 -0.34 -0.16 -3.04
CA VAL A 82 0.82 0.41 -3.74
C VAL A 82 0.89 1.92 -3.55
N PHE A 83 -0.24 2.62 -3.75
CA PHE A 83 -0.28 4.07 -3.58
C PHE A 83 0.00 4.49 -2.13
N GLU A 84 -0.64 3.84 -1.17
CA GLU A 84 -0.49 4.15 0.26
C GLU A 84 0.93 3.90 0.77
N GLU A 85 1.61 2.86 0.28
CA GLU A 85 2.97 2.52 0.71
C GLU A 85 4.05 3.25 -0.08
N THR A 86 3.82 3.52 -1.38
CA THR A 86 4.87 4.00 -2.30
C THR A 86 4.56 5.29 -3.04
N GLY A 87 3.34 5.83 -2.93
CA GLY A 87 2.90 7.01 -3.68
C GLY A 87 2.73 6.78 -5.18
N LEU A 88 3.00 5.58 -5.68
CA LEU A 88 2.85 5.26 -7.10
C LEU A 88 1.40 4.89 -7.42
N ALA A 89 0.85 5.49 -8.47
CA ALA A 89 -0.42 5.07 -9.03
C ALA A 89 -0.21 3.79 -9.85
N ALA A 90 -0.67 2.66 -9.29
CA ALA A 90 -0.60 1.36 -9.97
C ALA A 90 -1.93 1.04 -10.65
N VAL A 91 -1.85 0.30 -11.76
CA VAL A 91 -2.99 -0.31 -12.43
C VAL A 91 -2.82 -1.83 -12.36
N ALA A 92 -3.72 -2.52 -11.67
CA ALA A 92 -3.71 -3.97 -11.56
C ALA A 92 -4.23 -4.61 -12.85
N GLY A 93 -3.43 -5.45 -13.45
CA GLY A 93 -3.74 -6.26 -14.62
C GLY A 93 -4.27 -7.65 -14.23
N ASP A 94 -3.74 -8.68 -14.89
CA ASP A 94 -4.13 -10.06 -14.65
C ASP A 94 -3.68 -10.58 -13.28
N PRO A 95 -4.43 -11.52 -12.68
CA PRO A 95 -3.97 -12.24 -11.51
C PRO A 95 -2.65 -12.98 -11.80
N ALA A 96 -1.63 -12.71 -10.99
CA ALA A 96 -0.33 -13.38 -11.11
C ALA A 96 -0.34 -14.72 -10.34
N ARG A 97 -0.80 -14.69 -9.08
CA ARG A 97 -0.85 -15.87 -8.21
C ARG A 97 -1.82 -15.67 -7.05
N ARG A 98 -2.45 -16.76 -6.62
CA ARG A 98 -3.10 -16.86 -5.33
C ARG A 98 -2.27 -17.75 -4.42
N PHE A 99 -1.94 -17.24 -3.24
CA PHE A 99 -1.18 -17.98 -2.24
C PHE A 99 -2.10 -18.76 -1.30
N GLU A 100 -1.55 -19.74 -0.58
CA GLU A 100 -2.33 -20.61 0.33
C GLU A 100 -3.04 -19.84 1.45
N ASN A 101 -2.44 -18.74 1.93
CA ASN A 101 -3.05 -17.85 2.93
C ASN A 101 -4.16 -16.96 2.36
N GLY A 102 -4.52 -17.13 1.08
CA GLY A 102 -5.55 -16.38 0.38
C GLY A 102 -5.08 -15.06 -0.22
N PHE A 103 -3.82 -14.65 -0.02
CA PHE A 103 -3.29 -13.44 -0.64
C PHE A 103 -3.35 -13.52 -2.16
N GLN A 104 -3.97 -12.52 -2.80
CA GLN A 104 -4.06 -12.43 -4.25
C GLN A 104 -3.02 -11.44 -4.78
N LEU A 105 -2.08 -11.95 -5.57
CA LEU A 105 -1.10 -11.15 -6.27
C LEU A 105 -1.57 -10.83 -7.68
N PHE A 106 -1.42 -9.59 -8.11
CA PHE A 106 -1.67 -9.13 -9.47
C PHE A 106 -0.37 -8.67 -10.14
N TRP A 107 -0.29 -8.83 -11.46
CA TRP A 107 0.63 -8.05 -12.27
C TRP A 107 0.15 -6.62 -12.28
N CYS A 108 1.03 -5.67 -11.96
CA CYS A 108 0.65 -4.26 -11.93
C CYS A 108 1.62 -3.41 -12.73
N GLU A 109 1.07 -2.40 -13.37
CA GLU A 109 1.82 -1.39 -14.11
C GLU A 109 1.82 -0.06 -13.34
N VAL A 110 2.93 0.66 -13.43
CA VAL A 110 3.09 2.02 -12.93
C VAL A 110 3.74 2.87 -14.01
N ASP A 111 3.58 4.17 -13.93
CA ASP A 111 4.37 5.09 -14.77
C ASP A 111 5.86 4.91 -14.43
N ALA A 112 6.65 4.47 -15.42
CA ALA A 112 8.08 4.22 -15.24
C ALA A 112 8.87 5.49 -14.87
N SER A 113 8.36 6.67 -15.21
CA SER A 113 8.96 7.97 -14.87
C SER A 113 8.60 8.46 -13.47
N ALA A 114 7.56 7.88 -12.85
CA ALA A 114 7.10 8.31 -11.53
C ALA A 114 8.16 8.03 -10.45
N VAL A 115 8.32 9.00 -9.55
CA VAL A 115 9.24 8.90 -8.42
C VAL A 115 8.46 8.43 -7.20
N PRO A 116 8.81 7.27 -6.61
CA PRO A 116 8.13 6.78 -5.44
C PRO A 116 8.37 7.67 -4.22
N LYS A 117 7.36 7.80 -3.37
CA LYS A 117 7.36 8.56 -2.12
C LYS A 117 6.67 7.73 -1.04
N ILE A 118 7.27 7.64 0.13
CA ILE A 118 6.64 6.96 1.27
C ILE A 118 5.44 7.79 1.75
N ASN A 119 4.22 7.28 1.55
CA ASN A 119 3.00 7.92 2.05
C ASN A 119 2.57 7.39 3.43
N ARG A 120 3.05 6.19 3.82
CA ARG A 120 2.83 5.59 5.14
C ARG A 120 4.14 5.45 5.95
N PRO A 121 4.72 6.55 6.44
CA PRO A 121 6.02 6.51 7.12
C PRO A 121 6.01 5.75 8.46
N PHE A 122 4.85 5.48 9.04
CA PHE A 122 4.74 4.65 10.25
C PHE A 122 4.76 3.14 9.97
N GLU A 123 4.48 2.74 8.73
CA GLU A 123 4.49 1.35 8.29
C GLU A 123 5.73 1.04 7.45
N ILE A 124 6.05 1.94 6.51
CA ILE A 124 7.11 1.76 5.52
C ILE A 124 8.30 2.65 5.87
N ARG A 125 9.44 2.01 6.03
CA ARG A 125 10.74 2.66 6.26
C ARG A 125 11.46 2.99 4.96
N GLN A 126 11.32 2.12 3.93
CA GLN A 126 12.07 2.23 2.67
C GLN A 126 11.31 1.61 1.51
N ILE A 127 11.41 2.25 0.34
CA ILE A 127 10.99 1.69 -0.95
C ILE A 127 12.25 1.23 -1.68
N LEU A 128 12.20 0.06 -2.30
CA LEU A 128 13.31 -0.59 -2.96
C LEU A 128 12.93 -0.96 -4.40
N TRP A 129 13.89 -0.83 -5.30
CA TRP A 129 13.87 -1.49 -6.60
C TRP A 129 14.89 -2.62 -6.55
N TRP A 130 14.42 -3.84 -6.59
CA TRP A 130 15.27 -5.02 -6.48
C TRP A 130 15.47 -5.67 -7.83
N GLN A 131 16.73 -5.91 -8.16
CA GLN A 131 17.11 -6.73 -9.31
C GLN A 131 17.61 -8.08 -8.80
N PRO A 132 17.00 -9.21 -9.21
CA PRO A 132 17.38 -10.54 -8.75
C PRO A 132 18.86 -10.91 -9.00
N ALA A 133 19.46 -10.32 -10.03
CA ALA A 133 20.87 -10.50 -10.33
C ALA A 133 21.82 -9.80 -9.32
N GLU A 134 21.30 -8.87 -8.51
CA GLU A 134 22.10 -8.24 -7.48
C GLU A 134 22.24 -9.18 -6.28
N ALA A 135 23.46 -9.49 -5.88
CA ALA A 135 23.78 -10.33 -4.71
C ALA A 135 23.48 -9.59 -3.38
N ARG A 136 22.34 -8.95 -3.26
CA ARG A 136 21.90 -8.32 -2.00
C ARG A 136 21.17 -9.33 -1.15
N HIS A 137 21.59 -9.46 0.09
CA HIS A 137 20.80 -10.21 1.07
C HIS A 137 19.53 -9.44 1.37
N ILE A 138 18.38 -10.06 1.09
CA ILE A 138 17.05 -9.52 1.41
C ILE A 138 16.47 -10.35 2.55
N GLU A 139 16.09 -9.69 3.62
CA GLU A 139 15.32 -10.28 4.70
C GLU A 139 13.84 -10.25 4.32
N TRP A 140 13.37 -11.33 3.73
CA TRP A 140 12.00 -11.45 3.26
C TRP A 140 11.03 -11.62 4.43
N ARG A 141 9.94 -10.85 4.42
CA ARG A 141 8.83 -11.00 5.39
C ARG A 141 8.19 -12.39 5.29
N TYR A 142 8.12 -12.93 4.08
CA TYR A 142 7.58 -14.27 3.83
C TYR A 142 8.69 -15.17 3.30
N PRO A 143 8.90 -16.34 3.92
CA PRO A 143 9.93 -17.28 3.47
C PRO A 143 9.76 -17.61 1.99
N ARG A 144 10.88 -17.66 1.26
CA ARG A 144 10.95 -17.99 -0.17
C ARG A 144 10.24 -17.01 -1.11
N GLN A 145 9.79 -15.84 -0.63
CA GLN A 145 9.10 -14.86 -1.48
C GLN A 145 9.97 -14.44 -2.69
N GLY A 146 11.28 -14.27 -2.50
CA GLY A 146 12.20 -13.96 -3.59
C GLY A 146 12.21 -15.02 -4.69
N ASP A 147 12.29 -16.30 -4.32
CA ASP A 147 12.25 -17.41 -5.27
C ASP A 147 10.92 -17.45 -6.03
N GLN A 148 9.81 -17.22 -5.31
CA GLN A 148 8.47 -17.21 -5.89
C GLN A 148 8.29 -16.07 -6.89
N ILE A 149 8.82 -14.89 -6.61
CA ILE A 149 8.78 -13.74 -7.52
C ILE A 149 9.59 -14.06 -8.79
N GLN A 150 10.80 -14.60 -8.64
CA GLN A 150 11.64 -14.95 -9.79
C GLN A 150 10.98 -16.02 -10.67
N ALA A 151 10.37 -17.04 -10.07
CA ALA A 151 9.63 -18.06 -10.80
C ALA A 151 8.47 -17.45 -11.60
N LEU A 152 7.68 -16.56 -10.99
CA LEU A 152 6.56 -15.88 -11.67
C LEU A 152 7.04 -15.04 -12.85
N ILE A 153 8.16 -14.34 -12.72
CA ILE A 153 8.72 -13.53 -13.81
C ILE A 153 9.23 -14.43 -14.95
N ALA A 154 9.86 -15.55 -14.63
CA ALA A 154 10.34 -16.51 -15.63
C ALA A 154 9.20 -17.22 -16.38
N GLU A 155 8.04 -17.39 -15.76
CA GLU A 155 6.83 -18.00 -16.35
C GLU A 155 5.99 -16.99 -17.16
N ARG A 156 6.30 -15.69 -17.07
CA ARG A 156 5.56 -14.66 -17.82
C ARG A 156 5.87 -14.79 -19.32
N PRO A 157 4.85 -14.97 -20.19
CA PRO A 157 5.03 -15.11 -21.63
C PRO A 157 5.60 -13.84 -22.30
#